data_a45b29f07cbcc5f873fda52ad1c9a413
#
_entry.id   a45b29f07cbcc5f873fda52ad1c9a413
#
_cell.length_a   1.000
_cell.length_b   1.000
_cell.length_c   1.000
_cell.angle_alpha   90.00
_cell.angle_beta   90.00
_cell.angle_gamma   90.00
#
_symmetry.space_group_name_H-M   'P 1'
#
loop_
_entity.id
_entity.type
_entity.pdbx_description
1 polymer ?
#
loop_
_entity_poly.entity_id
_entity_poly.type
_entity_poly.pdbx_seq_one_letter_code
_entity_poly.pdbx_strand_id
1 'polypeptide(L)'
;MIHSKQRFWASLLVLLALLAGPGAAWANQVLIPMDNTQKEHLKAYGIAYWLLGKQIEVDWLLNYRGGSFACEVAPGVENELAVRGVSYQVISGAQYTSILAEIADPNANMDIMKLEKVPKIAVYTPKGKQPWDDAVTLVLGYAEIPYDQIYDDDVLDGKLPKYDWLHLHHEDFTGEYGKFFAQYRNRPWYQQQQRESEATAKRHGFAKVSQMKGAVVVKMQEFIAGGGFQFAMCSATDTYDIALAGLGVDMVEN
;
A
#
# COMPACT_ATOMS: atom_id res chain seq x y z
N MET A 1 -44.49 57.82 -1.36
CA MET A 1 -44.44 56.42 -1.88
C MET A 1 -43.10 56.00 -2.47
N ILE A 2 -42.16 56.89 -2.78
CA ILE A 2 -40.87 56.59 -3.39
C ILE A 2 -39.84 56.03 -2.38
N HIS A 3 -39.84 56.50 -1.12
CA HIS A 3 -38.90 56.08 -0.08
C HIS A 3 -39.10 54.64 0.43
N SER A 4 -40.31 54.08 0.33
CA SER A 4 -40.57 52.71 0.81
C SER A 4 -39.97 51.63 -0.15
N LYS A 5 -40.02 51.92 -1.48
CA LYS A 5 -39.43 51.03 -2.49
C LYS A 5 -37.92 50.97 -2.40
N GLN A 6 -37.26 52.09 -2.16
CA GLN A 6 -35.79 52.13 -2.04
C GLN A 6 -35.30 51.37 -0.80
N ARG A 7 -36.00 51.43 0.33
CA ARG A 7 -35.66 50.64 1.53
C ARG A 7 -35.88 49.14 1.32
N PHE A 8 -36.92 48.75 0.55
CA PHE A 8 -37.15 47.34 0.23
C PHE A 8 -36.05 46.75 -0.63
N TRP A 9 -35.61 47.48 -1.67
CA TRP A 9 -34.51 47.03 -2.52
C TRP A 9 -33.15 47.00 -1.80
N ALA A 10 -32.89 47.93 -0.93
CA ALA A 10 -31.69 47.93 -0.10
C ALA A 10 -31.63 46.74 0.88
N SER A 11 -32.78 46.42 1.49
CA SER A 11 -32.92 45.25 2.38
C SER A 11 -32.79 43.93 1.61
N LEU A 12 -33.30 43.84 0.40
CA LEU A 12 -33.17 42.66 -0.47
C LEU A 12 -31.73 42.43 -0.89
N LEU A 13 -30.98 43.49 -1.23
CA LEU A 13 -29.57 43.41 -1.60
C LEU A 13 -28.68 42.99 -0.43
N VAL A 14 -28.99 43.46 0.77
CA VAL A 14 -28.30 43.04 1.99
C VAL A 14 -28.61 41.58 2.34
N LEU A 15 -29.84 41.14 2.14
CA LEU A 15 -30.24 39.74 2.33
C LEU A 15 -29.57 38.80 1.31
N LEU A 16 -29.48 39.22 0.04
CA LEU A 16 -28.73 38.47 -0.97
C LEU A 16 -27.22 38.42 -0.70
N ALA A 17 -26.63 39.47 -0.16
CA ALA A 17 -25.23 39.51 0.23
C ALA A 17 -24.93 38.62 1.46
N LEU A 18 -25.91 38.45 2.37
CA LEU A 18 -25.84 37.55 3.52
C LEU A 18 -26.08 36.08 3.15
N LEU A 19 -26.78 35.82 2.05
CA LEU A 19 -26.96 34.46 1.47
C LEU A 19 -25.77 34.01 0.61
N ALA A 20 -24.94 34.93 0.14
CA ALA A 20 -23.61 34.64 -0.38
C ALA A 20 -22.69 34.40 0.83
N GLY A 21 -22.91 33.30 1.52
CA GLY A 21 -21.96 32.80 2.53
C GLY A 21 -20.56 32.77 1.92
N PRO A 22 -19.47 32.94 2.69
CA PRO A 22 -18.13 32.75 2.16
C PRO A 22 -18.13 31.38 1.51
N GLY A 23 -17.98 31.35 0.16
CA GLY A 23 -17.76 30.09 -0.55
C GLY A 23 -16.67 29.37 0.26
N ALA A 24 -16.91 28.12 0.61
CA ALA A 24 -15.96 27.36 1.40
C ALA A 24 -14.58 27.49 0.73
N ALA A 25 -13.79 28.44 1.23
CA ALA A 25 -12.41 28.57 0.76
C ALA A 25 -11.68 27.35 1.32
N TRP A 26 -11.34 26.43 0.43
CA TRP A 26 -10.50 25.30 0.81
C TRP A 26 -9.23 25.84 1.48
N ALA A 27 -8.80 25.19 2.56
CA ALA A 27 -7.51 25.46 3.16
C ALA A 27 -6.39 25.27 2.13
N ASN A 28 -5.24 25.87 2.36
CA ASN A 28 -4.07 25.61 1.54
C ASN A 28 -3.72 24.12 1.60
N GLN A 29 -3.27 23.59 0.47
CA GLN A 29 -2.89 22.18 0.32
C GLN A 29 -1.39 22.05 0.07
N VAL A 30 -0.82 20.97 0.53
CA VAL A 30 0.48 20.48 0.11
C VAL A 30 0.26 19.52 -1.05
N LEU A 31 0.76 19.85 -2.22
CA LEU A 31 0.77 18.99 -3.41
C LEU A 31 2.14 18.33 -3.55
N ILE A 32 2.19 17.02 -3.59
CA ILE A 32 3.37 16.20 -3.79
C ILE A 32 3.30 15.63 -5.21
N PRO A 33 3.96 16.23 -6.20
CA PRO A 33 3.91 15.76 -7.58
C PRO A 33 4.62 14.42 -7.71
N MET A 34 4.15 13.57 -8.64
CA MET A 34 4.75 12.28 -8.95
C MET A 34 5.25 12.21 -10.41
N ASP A 35 5.30 13.35 -11.10
CA ASP A 35 5.92 13.51 -12.40
C ASP A 35 7.47 13.63 -12.30
N ASN A 36 8.11 13.92 -13.42
CA ASN A 36 9.58 14.06 -13.49
C ASN A 36 10.17 15.21 -12.64
N THR A 37 9.35 16.03 -12.00
CA THR A 37 9.79 17.05 -11.06
C THR A 37 10.01 16.50 -9.65
N GLN A 38 9.55 15.28 -9.37
CA GLN A 38 9.79 14.61 -8.10
C GLN A 38 11.22 14.07 -8.04
N LYS A 39 11.92 14.38 -6.96
CA LYS A 39 13.29 13.88 -6.72
C LYS A 39 13.31 12.51 -6.06
N GLU A 40 12.31 12.22 -5.22
CA GLU A 40 12.27 11.03 -4.36
C GLU A 40 10.89 10.35 -4.41
N HIS A 41 10.57 9.72 -5.56
CA HIS A 41 9.26 9.07 -5.76
C HIS A 41 8.93 8.03 -4.70
N LEU A 42 9.87 7.14 -4.35
CA LEU A 42 9.60 6.11 -3.34
C LEU A 42 9.34 6.70 -1.97
N LYS A 43 10.08 7.73 -1.58
CA LYS A 43 9.85 8.42 -0.30
C LYS A 43 8.56 9.22 -0.29
N ALA A 44 8.04 9.65 -1.44
CA ALA A 44 6.74 10.30 -1.52
C ALA A 44 5.61 9.35 -1.09
N TYR A 45 5.67 8.05 -1.45
CA TYR A 45 4.75 7.04 -0.90
C TYR A 45 4.92 6.87 0.62
N GLY A 46 6.16 6.90 1.11
CA GLY A 46 6.45 6.88 2.54
C GLY A 46 5.89 8.08 3.29
N ILE A 47 5.91 9.27 2.68
CA ILE A 47 5.25 10.46 3.22
C ILE A 47 3.73 10.27 3.28
N ALA A 48 3.09 9.76 2.22
CA ALA A 48 1.65 9.48 2.25
C ALA A 48 1.30 8.51 3.40
N TYR A 49 2.07 7.45 3.57
CA TYR A 49 1.92 6.52 4.69
C TYR A 49 2.10 7.22 6.06
N TRP A 50 3.12 8.07 6.20
CA TRP A 50 3.40 8.82 7.42
C TRP A 50 2.27 9.81 7.76
N LEU A 51 1.73 10.53 6.76
CA LEU A 51 0.58 11.45 6.92
C LEU A 51 -0.63 10.71 7.49
N LEU A 52 -0.97 9.57 6.91
CA LEU A 52 -2.07 8.71 7.41
C LEU A 52 -1.82 8.27 8.85
N GLY A 53 -0.57 7.95 9.21
CA GLY A 53 -0.16 7.65 10.59
C GLY A 53 -0.31 8.81 11.57
N LYS A 54 -0.35 10.05 11.05
CA LYS A 54 -0.65 11.27 11.80
C LYS A 54 -2.14 11.66 11.77
N GLN A 55 -2.99 10.80 11.21
CA GLN A 55 -4.42 11.05 11.02
C GLN A 55 -4.70 12.25 10.09
N ILE A 56 -3.78 12.52 9.16
CA ILE A 56 -3.94 13.50 8.09
C ILE A 56 -4.38 12.72 6.86
N GLU A 57 -5.59 13.03 6.37
CA GLU A 57 -6.13 12.45 5.15
C GLU A 57 -5.30 12.87 3.93
N VAL A 58 -5.18 11.96 2.97
CA VAL A 58 -4.41 12.19 1.75
C VAL A 58 -5.30 11.90 0.54
N ASP A 59 -5.42 12.85 -0.35
CA ASP A 59 -6.03 12.63 -1.65
C ASP A 59 -4.96 12.11 -2.63
N TRP A 60 -5.17 10.92 -3.17
CA TRP A 60 -4.35 10.38 -4.25
C TRP A 60 -4.99 10.75 -5.58
N LEU A 61 -4.36 11.67 -6.29
CA LEU A 61 -4.81 12.23 -7.56
C LEU A 61 -4.32 11.33 -8.70
N LEU A 62 -5.09 10.29 -9.02
CA LEU A 62 -4.74 9.27 -10.00
C LEU A 62 -4.52 9.89 -11.38
N ASN A 63 -3.39 9.60 -11.99
CA ASN A 63 -2.91 10.11 -13.27
C ASN A 63 -2.68 11.64 -13.35
N TYR A 64 -3.06 12.42 -12.35
CA TYR A 64 -2.70 13.83 -12.31
C TYR A 64 -1.21 13.97 -11.96
N ARG A 65 -0.42 14.52 -12.88
CA ARG A 65 1.04 14.69 -12.74
C ARG A 65 1.75 13.41 -12.23
N GLY A 66 1.42 12.25 -12.82
CA GLY A 66 2.01 10.96 -12.48
C GLY A 66 1.38 10.24 -11.27
N GLY A 67 0.24 10.70 -10.77
CA GLY A 67 -0.44 10.13 -9.61
C GLY A 67 -0.03 10.82 -8.30
N SER A 68 -0.13 12.15 -8.29
CA SER A 68 0.27 13.04 -7.18
C SER A 68 -0.53 12.78 -5.89
N PHE A 69 0.05 13.16 -4.76
CA PHE A 69 -0.66 13.21 -3.49
C PHE A 69 -0.96 14.65 -3.08
N ALA A 70 -2.09 14.87 -2.41
CA ALA A 70 -2.42 16.14 -1.81
C ALA A 70 -2.94 15.94 -0.39
N CYS A 71 -2.60 16.88 0.52
CA CYS A 71 -3.12 16.90 1.89
C CYS A 71 -3.25 18.34 2.38
N GLU A 72 -4.02 18.57 3.43
CA GLU A 72 -4.06 19.88 4.08
C GLU A 72 -2.70 20.27 4.66
N VAL A 73 -2.40 21.56 4.62
CA VAL A 73 -1.20 22.10 5.30
C VAL A 73 -1.37 21.90 6.81
N ALA A 74 -0.48 21.11 7.40
CA ALA A 74 -0.50 20.84 8.84
C ALA A 74 0.91 21.01 9.44
N PRO A 75 1.02 21.30 10.75
CA PRO A 75 2.31 21.48 11.41
C PRO A 75 3.25 20.28 11.22
N GLY A 76 4.47 20.54 10.79
CA GLY A 76 5.52 19.53 10.60
C GLY A 76 5.52 18.82 9.25
N VAL A 77 4.48 18.94 8.42
CA VAL A 77 4.41 18.27 7.10
C VAL A 77 5.52 18.74 6.17
N GLU A 78 5.67 20.06 6.00
CA GLU A 78 6.72 20.63 5.14
C GLU A 78 8.13 20.27 5.63
N ASN A 79 8.33 20.24 6.95
CA ASN A 79 9.61 19.82 7.51
C ASN A 79 9.92 18.35 7.20
N GLU A 80 8.95 17.46 7.34
CA GLU A 80 9.13 16.03 7.04
C GLU A 80 9.42 15.79 5.56
N LEU A 81 8.72 16.50 4.67
CA LEU A 81 8.97 16.46 3.22
C LEU A 81 10.39 16.91 2.90
N ALA A 82 10.84 18.01 3.51
CA ALA A 82 12.19 18.54 3.32
C ALA A 82 13.27 17.56 3.85
N VAL A 83 13.08 16.99 5.03
CA VAL A 83 14.01 16.02 5.64
C VAL A 83 14.17 14.78 4.78
N ARG A 84 13.07 14.27 4.21
CA ARG A 84 13.11 13.10 3.31
C ARG A 84 13.50 13.43 1.86
N GLY A 85 13.69 14.72 1.53
CA GLY A 85 14.08 15.16 0.19
C GLY A 85 12.96 15.07 -0.85
N VAL A 86 11.69 14.98 -0.41
CA VAL A 86 10.52 14.88 -1.28
C VAL A 86 10.14 16.26 -1.81
N SER A 87 9.99 16.38 -3.12
CA SER A 87 9.55 17.64 -3.76
C SER A 87 8.07 17.88 -3.49
N TYR A 88 7.70 19.11 -3.14
CA TYR A 88 6.32 19.50 -2.88
C TYR A 88 6.05 20.96 -3.26
N GLN A 89 4.78 21.33 -3.31
CA GLN A 89 4.30 22.69 -3.54
C GLN A 89 3.18 23.00 -2.56
N VAL A 90 3.23 24.17 -1.94
CA VAL A 90 2.06 24.68 -1.20
C VAL A 90 1.20 25.45 -2.19
N ILE A 91 -0.04 25.01 -2.38
CA ILE A 91 -1.02 25.59 -3.29
C ILE A 91 -2.19 26.16 -2.51
N SER A 92 -2.80 27.22 -3.06
CA SER A 92 -4.01 27.78 -2.46
C SER A 92 -5.23 26.86 -2.68
N GLY A 93 -6.23 27.02 -1.84
CA GLY A 93 -7.49 26.30 -2.01
C GLY A 93 -8.16 26.53 -3.38
N ALA A 94 -8.00 27.72 -3.97
CA ALA A 94 -8.50 28.01 -5.32
C ALA A 94 -7.75 27.20 -6.40
N GLN A 95 -6.43 27.07 -6.28
CA GLN A 95 -5.64 26.23 -7.19
C GLN A 95 -6.02 24.75 -7.03
N TYR A 96 -6.21 24.28 -5.80
CA TYR A 96 -6.67 22.93 -5.56
C TYR A 96 -8.05 22.65 -6.18
N THR A 97 -9.01 23.58 -6.02
CA THR A 97 -10.32 23.49 -6.67
C THR A 97 -10.20 23.39 -8.19
N SER A 98 -9.26 24.13 -8.80
CA SER A 98 -9.02 24.05 -10.25
C SER A 98 -8.46 22.68 -10.65
N ILE A 99 -7.59 22.08 -9.85
CA ILE A 99 -7.08 20.72 -10.06
C ILE A 99 -8.22 19.69 -9.98
N LEU A 100 -9.10 19.81 -8.98
CA LEU A 100 -10.25 18.91 -8.84
C LEU A 100 -11.19 19.02 -10.05
N ALA A 101 -11.40 20.22 -10.59
CA ALA A 101 -12.20 20.44 -11.79
C ALA A 101 -11.57 19.83 -13.06
N GLU A 102 -10.24 19.89 -13.17
CA GLU A 102 -9.50 19.24 -14.26
C GLU A 102 -9.63 17.72 -14.19
N ILE A 103 -9.48 17.13 -13.00
CA ILE A 103 -9.60 15.69 -12.77
C ILE A 103 -11.04 15.20 -13.06
N ALA A 104 -12.04 16.01 -12.73
CA ALA A 104 -13.45 15.68 -12.93
C ALA A 104 -13.91 15.75 -14.40
N ASP A 105 -13.06 16.18 -15.35
CA ASP A 105 -13.40 16.15 -16.77
C ASP A 105 -13.57 14.69 -17.22
N PRO A 106 -14.74 14.31 -17.78
CA PRO A 106 -14.98 12.93 -18.23
C PRO A 106 -14.02 12.44 -19.34
N ASN A 107 -13.34 13.37 -20.03
CA ASN A 107 -12.34 13.04 -21.04
C ASN A 107 -10.92 12.90 -20.47
N ALA A 108 -10.69 13.33 -19.24
CA ALA A 108 -9.44 13.11 -18.53
C ALA A 108 -9.45 11.70 -17.95
N ASN A 109 -8.44 10.90 -18.24
CA ASN A 109 -8.29 9.59 -17.61
C ASN A 109 -7.67 9.76 -16.21
N MET A 110 -8.38 10.47 -15.34
CA MET A 110 -7.97 10.82 -13.97
C MET A 110 -9.08 10.52 -12.99
N ASP A 111 -8.73 10.33 -11.73
CA ASP A 111 -9.68 10.12 -10.63
C ASP A 111 -9.05 10.56 -9.30
N ILE A 112 -9.84 10.59 -8.24
CA ILE A 112 -9.39 10.91 -6.89
C ILE A 112 -9.73 9.74 -5.97
N MET A 113 -8.70 9.23 -5.29
CA MET A 113 -8.88 8.24 -4.25
C MET A 113 -8.51 8.84 -2.89
N LYS A 114 -9.48 8.92 -1.98
CA LYS A 114 -9.22 9.37 -0.63
C LYS A 114 -8.59 8.26 0.20
N LEU A 115 -7.41 8.53 0.73
CA LEU A 115 -6.71 7.62 1.64
C LEU A 115 -6.97 8.07 3.07
N GLU A 116 -7.50 7.17 3.89
CA GLU A 116 -7.98 7.50 5.24
C GLU A 116 -7.32 6.65 6.33
N LYS A 117 -6.73 5.51 5.96
CA LYS A 117 -6.23 4.52 6.92
C LYS A 117 -4.83 4.03 6.56
N VAL A 118 -3.99 3.90 7.58
CA VAL A 118 -2.69 3.24 7.47
C VAL A 118 -2.88 1.74 7.38
N PRO A 119 -2.45 1.06 6.30
CA PRO A 119 -2.48 -0.40 6.23
C PRO A 119 -1.39 -0.99 7.13
N LYS A 120 -1.71 -2.07 7.82
CA LYS A 120 -0.74 -2.91 8.49
C LYS A 120 -0.22 -3.97 7.53
N ILE A 121 1.07 -3.89 7.18
CA ILE A 121 1.67 -4.65 6.09
C ILE A 121 2.45 -5.84 6.63
N ALA A 122 2.19 -7.03 6.08
CA ALA A 122 3.02 -8.21 6.22
C ALA A 122 3.71 -8.54 4.89
N VAL A 123 5.00 -8.82 4.94
CA VAL A 123 5.77 -9.36 3.82
C VAL A 123 6.10 -10.81 4.15
N TYR A 124 5.63 -11.73 3.30
CA TYR A 124 5.90 -13.15 3.45
C TYR A 124 7.29 -13.47 2.89
N THR A 125 8.25 -13.65 3.78
CA THR A 125 9.64 -13.90 3.41
C THR A 125 10.37 -14.65 4.54
N PRO A 126 11.31 -15.57 4.22
CA PRO A 126 12.07 -16.29 5.24
C PRO A 126 12.86 -15.35 6.13
N LYS A 127 12.86 -15.62 7.44
CA LYS A 127 13.69 -14.90 8.40
C LYS A 127 15.17 -15.17 8.10
N GLY A 128 16.00 -14.12 8.10
CA GLY A 128 17.43 -14.23 7.86
C GLY A 128 17.88 -14.03 6.41
N LYS A 129 16.98 -13.85 5.46
CA LYS A 129 17.36 -13.38 4.12
C LYS A 129 17.97 -11.98 4.19
N GLN A 130 18.98 -11.77 3.38
CA GLN A 130 19.59 -10.46 3.24
C GLN A 130 18.61 -9.50 2.54
N PRO A 131 18.60 -8.20 2.89
CA PRO A 131 17.68 -7.24 2.25
C PRO A 131 17.76 -7.17 0.73
N TRP A 132 18.93 -7.44 0.14
CA TRP A 132 19.12 -7.43 -1.31
C TRP A 132 18.55 -8.66 -2.04
N ASP A 133 18.18 -9.72 -1.30
CA ASP A 133 17.50 -10.87 -1.85
C ASP A 133 15.98 -10.62 -2.01
N ASP A 134 15.48 -9.57 -1.38
CA ASP A 134 14.08 -9.18 -1.40
C ASP A 134 13.96 -7.68 -1.70
N ALA A 135 13.72 -7.36 -2.97
CA ALA A 135 13.57 -5.97 -3.43
C ALA A 135 12.40 -5.24 -2.73
N VAL A 136 11.37 -5.97 -2.29
CA VAL A 136 10.21 -5.39 -1.63
C VAL A 136 10.57 -4.87 -0.25
N THR A 137 11.26 -5.67 0.57
CA THR A 137 11.71 -5.24 1.90
C THR A 137 12.70 -4.08 1.80
N LEU A 138 13.56 -4.09 0.77
CA LEU A 138 14.49 -2.99 0.49
C LEU A 138 13.73 -1.69 0.15
N VAL A 139 12.73 -1.76 -0.73
CA VAL A 139 11.92 -0.60 -1.14
C VAL A 139 11.10 -0.05 0.03
N LEU A 140 10.42 -0.91 0.79
CA LEU A 140 9.67 -0.50 1.97
C LEU A 140 10.58 0.16 3.01
N GLY A 141 11.76 -0.42 3.25
CA GLY A 141 12.77 0.16 4.14
C GLY A 141 13.27 1.53 3.65
N TYR A 142 13.55 1.66 2.34
CA TYR A 142 13.96 2.93 1.75
C TYR A 142 12.87 4.01 1.82
N ALA A 143 11.63 3.63 1.56
CA ALA A 143 10.46 4.50 1.67
C ALA A 143 10.06 4.81 3.12
N GLU A 144 10.70 4.15 4.09
CA GLU A 144 10.38 4.27 5.52
C GLU A 144 8.92 3.86 5.83
N ILE A 145 8.43 2.84 5.11
CA ILE A 145 7.12 2.22 5.35
C ILE A 145 7.32 1.00 6.24
N PRO A 146 6.78 0.98 7.46
CA PRO A 146 6.92 -0.16 8.36
C PRO A 146 6.15 -1.38 7.85
N TYR A 147 6.76 -2.54 8.03
CA TYR A 147 6.19 -3.85 7.70
C TYR A 147 6.69 -4.91 8.68
N ASP A 148 5.95 -6.00 8.81
CA ASP A 148 6.38 -7.18 9.55
C ASP A 148 6.79 -8.28 8.58
N GLN A 149 7.93 -8.93 8.82
CA GLN A 149 8.30 -10.15 8.12
C GLN A 149 7.60 -11.34 8.78
N ILE A 150 6.82 -12.07 7.99
CA ILE A 150 6.15 -13.30 8.42
C ILE A 150 6.53 -14.45 7.49
N TYR A 151 6.44 -15.67 7.99
CA TYR A 151 6.69 -16.85 7.17
C TYR A 151 5.75 -18.00 7.59
N ASP A 152 6.03 -19.23 7.17
CA ASP A 152 5.18 -20.41 7.36
C ASP A 152 4.64 -20.54 8.79
N ASP A 153 5.51 -20.47 9.81
CA ASP A 153 5.10 -20.54 11.21
C ASP A 153 4.05 -19.48 11.57
N ASP A 154 4.29 -18.22 11.16
CA ASP A 154 3.42 -17.11 11.50
C ASP A 154 2.03 -17.24 10.85
N VAL A 155 1.99 -17.77 9.62
CA VAL A 155 0.74 -18.02 8.90
C VAL A 155 -0.03 -19.17 9.55
N LEU A 156 0.65 -20.29 9.84
CA LEU A 156 0.04 -21.47 10.46
C LEU A 156 -0.41 -21.20 11.90
N ASP A 157 0.31 -20.33 12.63
CA ASP A 157 -0.08 -19.82 13.96
C ASP A 157 -1.28 -18.85 13.93
N GLY A 158 -1.84 -18.56 12.75
CA GLY A 158 -3.04 -17.73 12.61
C GLY A 158 -2.79 -16.23 12.80
N LYS A 159 -1.60 -15.71 12.46
CA LYS A 159 -1.28 -14.28 12.63
C LYS A 159 -1.81 -13.37 11.51
N LEU A 160 -2.21 -13.92 10.36
CA LEU A 160 -2.67 -13.14 9.20
C LEU A 160 -3.79 -12.12 9.51
N PRO A 161 -4.81 -12.43 10.33
CA PRO A 161 -5.87 -11.47 10.63
C PRO A 161 -5.43 -10.19 11.36
N LYS A 162 -4.16 -10.09 11.75
CA LYS A 162 -3.58 -8.87 12.34
C LYS A 162 -3.17 -7.83 11.30
N TYR A 163 -3.16 -8.22 10.03
CA TYR A 163 -2.68 -7.40 8.91
C TYR A 163 -3.84 -7.00 8.00
N ASP A 164 -3.66 -5.89 7.29
CA ASP A 164 -4.56 -5.43 6.24
C ASP A 164 -4.05 -5.87 4.86
N TRP A 165 -2.73 -5.97 4.69
CA TRP A 165 -2.05 -6.30 3.43
C TRP A 165 -0.99 -7.37 3.63
N LEU A 166 -1.10 -8.44 2.86
CA LEU A 166 -0.10 -9.51 2.70
C LEU A 166 0.60 -9.36 1.35
N HIS A 167 1.92 -9.22 1.38
CA HIS A 167 2.76 -9.19 0.17
C HIS A 167 3.50 -10.50 -0.01
N LEU A 168 3.39 -11.09 -1.19
CA LEU A 168 4.12 -12.27 -1.65
C LEU A 168 5.03 -11.88 -2.82
N HIS A 169 6.27 -12.35 -2.84
CA HIS A 169 7.22 -11.97 -3.90
C HIS A 169 7.66 -13.17 -4.76
N HIS A 170 8.59 -13.98 -4.29
CA HIS A 170 9.21 -15.04 -5.10
C HIS A 170 9.23 -16.41 -4.40
N GLU A 171 8.46 -16.56 -3.37
CA GLU A 171 8.37 -17.79 -2.60
C GLU A 171 7.70 -18.90 -3.43
N ASP A 172 8.08 -20.13 -3.09
CA ASP A 172 7.50 -21.34 -3.66
C ASP A 172 6.50 -21.97 -2.69
N PHE A 173 5.26 -22.07 -3.14
CA PHE A 173 4.17 -22.67 -2.39
C PHE A 173 3.87 -24.13 -2.79
N THR A 174 4.59 -24.68 -3.76
CA THR A 174 4.39 -26.07 -4.18
C THR A 174 5.05 -27.08 -3.24
N GLY A 175 6.02 -26.60 -2.43
CA GLY A 175 6.81 -27.42 -1.52
C GLY A 175 8.09 -27.96 -2.13
N GLU A 176 8.37 -27.62 -3.39
CA GLU A 176 9.70 -27.72 -3.94
C GLU A 176 10.58 -26.65 -3.28
N TYR A 177 11.83 -26.98 -2.99
CA TYR A 177 12.75 -26.03 -2.32
C TYR A 177 13.26 -24.93 -3.27
N GLY A 178 12.40 -24.52 -4.15
CA GLY A 178 12.55 -23.45 -5.10
C GLY A 178 13.22 -23.88 -6.38
N LYS A 179 12.93 -23.11 -7.39
CA LYS A 179 13.45 -23.19 -8.77
C LYS A 179 14.99 -23.26 -8.88
N PHE A 180 15.68 -23.15 -7.76
CA PHE A 180 17.14 -23.16 -7.70
C PHE A 180 17.74 -24.52 -7.32
N PHE A 181 16.92 -25.56 -7.07
CA PHE A 181 17.38 -26.88 -6.65
C PHE A 181 18.48 -27.44 -7.55
N ALA A 182 18.30 -27.43 -8.87
CA ALA A 182 19.26 -27.98 -9.81
C ALA A 182 20.66 -27.37 -9.70
N GLN A 183 20.74 -26.07 -9.41
CA GLN A 183 22.01 -25.32 -9.35
C GLN A 183 22.61 -25.24 -7.93
N TYR A 184 21.76 -25.22 -6.89
CA TYR A 184 22.19 -24.84 -5.55
C TYR A 184 21.97 -25.90 -4.47
N ARG A 185 21.43 -27.11 -4.81
CA ARG A 185 21.16 -28.19 -3.84
C ARG A 185 22.37 -28.56 -2.96
N ASN A 186 23.58 -28.36 -3.46
CA ASN A 186 24.81 -28.65 -2.72
C ASN A 186 25.38 -27.45 -1.97
N ARG A 187 24.72 -26.28 -2.01
CA ARG A 187 25.17 -25.08 -1.31
C ARG A 187 24.72 -25.11 0.15
N PRO A 188 25.60 -24.73 1.10
CA PRO A 188 25.26 -24.78 2.53
C PRO A 188 23.97 -24.00 2.90
N TRP A 189 23.78 -22.81 2.30
CA TRP A 189 22.61 -21.99 2.55
C TRP A 189 21.32 -22.66 2.05
N TYR A 190 21.37 -23.34 0.90
CA TYR A 190 20.22 -24.05 0.35
C TYR A 190 19.82 -25.25 1.21
N GLN A 191 20.81 -26.04 1.61
CA GLN A 191 20.61 -27.17 2.54
C GLN A 191 20.12 -26.72 3.91
N GLN A 192 20.53 -25.54 4.37
CA GLN A 192 20.00 -24.95 5.59
C GLN A 192 18.52 -24.61 5.43
N GLN A 193 18.14 -23.96 4.36
CA GLN A 193 16.74 -23.62 4.04
C GLN A 193 15.86 -24.87 3.95
N GLN A 194 16.36 -25.93 3.31
CA GLN A 194 15.68 -27.23 3.24
C GLN A 194 15.41 -27.79 4.64
N ARG A 195 16.46 -27.88 5.47
CA ARG A 195 16.32 -28.37 6.86
C ARG A 195 15.35 -27.53 7.69
N GLU A 196 15.34 -26.24 7.52
CA GLU A 196 14.42 -25.33 8.21
C GLU A 196 12.97 -25.57 7.79
N SER A 197 12.73 -25.72 6.49
CA SER A 197 11.39 -26.01 5.95
C SER A 197 10.85 -27.37 6.44
N GLU A 198 11.71 -28.42 6.42
CA GLU A 198 11.36 -29.75 6.92
C GLU A 198 11.09 -29.74 8.45
N ALA A 199 11.92 -29.01 9.20
CA ALA A 199 11.73 -28.85 10.64
C ALA A 199 10.44 -28.09 10.97
N THR A 200 10.08 -27.08 10.18
CA THR A 200 8.82 -26.33 10.31
C THR A 200 7.63 -27.22 9.99
N ALA A 201 7.67 -27.96 8.89
CA ALA A 201 6.62 -28.92 8.53
C ALA A 201 6.37 -29.92 9.67
N LYS A 202 7.44 -30.53 10.18
CA LYS A 202 7.36 -31.49 11.30
C LYS A 202 6.80 -30.86 12.57
N ARG A 203 7.19 -29.62 12.89
CA ARG A 203 6.71 -28.89 14.07
C ARG A 203 5.20 -28.65 14.02
N HIS A 204 4.66 -28.40 12.85
CA HIS A 204 3.24 -28.22 12.61
C HIS A 204 2.48 -29.55 12.28
N GLY A 205 3.14 -30.71 12.42
CA GLY A 205 2.52 -32.02 12.25
C GLY A 205 2.37 -32.49 10.81
N PHE A 206 3.04 -31.87 9.86
CA PHE A 206 3.05 -32.28 8.45
C PHE A 206 4.18 -33.27 8.17
N ALA A 207 3.88 -34.30 7.36
CA ALA A 207 4.88 -35.28 6.93
C ALA A 207 5.80 -34.76 5.83
N LYS A 208 5.31 -33.84 5.00
CA LYS A 208 6.03 -33.22 3.86
C LYS A 208 5.88 -31.70 3.86
N VAL A 209 6.87 -31.02 3.28
CA VAL A 209 6.83 -29.56 3.10
C VAL A 209 5.70 -29.15 2.15
N SER A 210 5.41 -29.94 1.11
CA SER A 210 4.30 -29.68 0.20
C SER A 210 2.92 -29.67 0.94
N GLN A 211 2.71 -30.55 1.90
CA GLN A 211 1.50 -30.55 2.72
C GLN A 211 1.40 -29.30 3.60
N MET A 212 2.51 -28.89 4.19
CA MET A 212 2.60 -27.65 4.97
C MET A 212 2.30 -26.44 4.10
N LYS A 213 2.91 -26.34 2.91
CA LYS A 213 2.67 -25.22 1.97
C LYS A 213 1.22 -25.18 1.51
N GLY A 214 0.59 -26.34 1.26
CA GLY A 214 -0.85 -26.43 0.99
C GLY A 214 -1.70 -25.84 2.12
N ALA A 215 -1.35 -26.13 3.39
CA ALA A 215 -2.05 -25.53 4.53
C ALA A 215 -1.80 -24.01 4.64
N VAL A 216 -0.60 -23.55 4.32
CA VAL A 216 -0.25 -22.12 4.29
C VAL A 216 -1.09 -21.36 3.27
N VAL A 217 -1.21 -21.85 2.02
CA VAL A 217 -2.01 -21.17 0.99
C VAL A 217 -3.50 -21.17 1.32
N VAL A 218 -4.02 -22.20 1.99
CA VAL A 218 -5.40 -22.23 2.48
C VAL A 218 -5.61 -21.12 3.52
N LYS A 219 -4.66 -20.93 4.46
CA LYS A 219 -4.73 -19.82 5.43
C LYS A 219 -4.68 -18.44 4.78
N MET A 220 -3.91 -18.29 3.71
CA MET A 220 -3.89 -17.07 2.92
C MET A 220 -5.22 -16.84 2.18
N GLN A 221 -5.83 -17.89 1.63
CA GLN A 221 -7.15 -17.81 1.02
C GLN A 221 -8.23 -17.41 2.05
N GLU A 222 -8.19 -17.98 3.27
CA GLU A 222 -9.07 -17.59 4.38
C GLU A 222 -8.90 -16.11 4.75
N PHE A 223 -7.66 -15.60 4.74
CA PHE A 223 -7.36 -14.19 4.98
C PHE A 223 -8.00 -13.28 3.92
N ILE A 224 -7.88 -13.63 2.63
CA ILE A 224 -8.51 -12.88 1.53
C ILE A 224 -10.04 -12.93 1.66
N ALA A 225 -10.60 -14.10 1.92
CA ALA A 225 -12.04 -14.27 2.11
C ALA A 225 -12.57 -13.48 3.31
N GLY A 226 -11.74 -13.25 4.32
CA GLY A 226 -12.02 -12.40 5.47
C GLY A 226 -11.88 -10.90 5.22
N GLY A 227 -11.55 -10.46 4.00
CA GLY A 227 -11.40 -9.05 3.62
C GLY A 227 -9.95 -8.53 3.65
N GLY A 228 -8.96 -9.39 3.84
CA GLY A 228 -7.55 -9.04 3.71
C GLY A 228 -7.16 -8.79 2.25
N PHE A 229 -6.23 -7.87 2.02
CA PHE A 229 -5.67 -7.60 0.71
C PHE A 229 -4.38 -8.40 0.50
N GLN A 230 -4.30 -9.15 -0.60
CA GLN A 230 -3.08 -9.87 -1.00
C GLN A 230 -2.56 -9.34 -2.33
N PHE A 231 -1.26 -9.06 -2.38
CA PHE A 231 -0.54 -8.75 -3.61
C PHE A 231 0.57 -9.77 -3.81
N ALA A 232 0.52 -10.49 -4.92
CA ALA A 232 1.54 -11.46 -5.31
C ALA A 232 2.28 -10.99 -6.57
N MET A 233 3.58 -11.24 -6.62
CA MET A 233 4.40 -10.96 -7.80
C MET A 233 5.45 -12.05 -8.01
N CYS A 234 6.10 -12.02 -9.18
CA CYS A 234 7.13 -12.98 -9.57
C CYS A 234 6.62 -14.44 -9.48
N SER A 235 7.45 -15.38 -9.04
CA SER A 235 7.08 -16.80 -8.95
C SER A 235 6.03 -17.10 -7.87
N ALA A 236 5.82 -16.23 -6.90
CA ALA A 236 4.75 -16.42 -5.92
C ALA A 236 3.36 -16.41 -6.58
N THR A 237 3.17 -15.68 -7.69
CA THR A 237 1.93 -15.67 -8.45
C THR A 237 1.57 -17.08 -8.95
N ASP A 238 2.50 -17.70 -9.67
CA ASP A 238 2.29 -19.01 -10.27
C ASP A 238 2.21 -20.11 -9.21
N THR A 239 3.16 -20.12 -8.27
CA THR A 239 3.24 -21.21 -7.28
C THR A 239 2.11 -21.19 -6.28
N TYR A 240 1.54 -20.01 -5.96
CA TYR A 240 0.34 -19.88 -5.14
C TYR A 240 -0.89 -20.52 -5.81
N ASP A 241 -1.11 -20.19 -7.10
CA ASP A 241 -2.21 -20.77 -7.87
C ASP A 241 -2.07 -22.29 -8.05
N ILE A 242 -0.85 -22.75 -8.36
CA ILE A 242 -0.54 -24.18 -8.49
C ILE A 242 -0.80 -24.90 -7.17
N ALA A 243 -0.37 -24.34 -6.03
CA ALA A 243 -0.58 -24.94 -4.72
C ALA A 243 -2.07 -25.06 -4.37
N LEU A 244 -2.88 -24.04 -4.68
CA LEU A 244 -4.33 -24.11 -4.48
C LEU A 244 -5.01 -25.13 -5.40
N ALA A 245 -4.62 -25.17 -6.69
CA ALA A 245 -5.18 -26.13 -7.65
C ALA A 245 -4.78 -27.57 -7.34
N GLY A 246 -3.61 -27.78 -6.77
CA GLY A 246 -3.04 -29.07 -6.41
C GLY A 246 -3.30 -29.53 -4.98
N LEU A 247 -4.22 -28.93 -4.24
CA LEU A 247 -4.49 -29.32 -2.86
C LEU A 247 -4.81 -30.83 -2.77
N GLY A 248 -4.08 -31.52 -1.89
CA GLY A 248 -4.21 -32.97 -1.70
C GLY A 248 -3.46 -33.83 -2.72
N VAL A 249 -2.79 -33.22 -3.69
CA VAL A 249 -1.94 -33.90 -4.68
C VAL A 249 -0.48 -33.64 -4.36
N ASP A 250 0.33 -34.70 -4.31
CA ASP A 250 1.79 -34.59 -4.19
C ASP A 250 2.36 -34.31 -5.58
N MET A 251 2.61 -33.04 -5.86
CA MET A 251 3.03 -32.57 -7.19
C MET A 251 4.55 -32.58 -7.37
N VAL A 252 5.31 -32.66 -6.29
CA VAL A 252 6.77 -32.59 -6.29
C VAL A 252 7.36 -33.69 -5.44
N GLU A 253 8.33 -34.41 -6.00
CA GLU A 253 9.16 -35.34 -5.23
C GLU A 253 10.12 -34.56 -4.31
N ASN A 254 10.37 -35.14 -3.13
CA ASN A 254 11.29 -34.55 -2.13
C ASN A 254 12.77 -34.69 -2.56
#